data_1ae03bb9d640a0536dff82ba3444c556
#
_entry.id   1ae03bb9d640a0536dff82ba3444c556
#
_cell.length_a   1.000
_cell.length_b   1.000
_cell.length_c   1.000
_cell.angle_alpha   90.00
_cell.angle_beta   90.00
_cell.angle_gamma   90.00
#
_symmetry.space_group_name_H-M   'P 1'
#
loop_
_entity.id
_entity.type
_entity.pdbx_description
1 polymer ?
#
loop_
_entity_poly.entity_id
_entity_poly.type
_entity_poly.pdbx_seq_one_letter_code
_entity_poly.pdbx_strand_id
1 'polypeptide(L)'
;MERLGRITTSLPDLPIDRRMTYGAMRRAIIGLPVTVSSAILPDGLWGCYDASNSVILIDRRLTYTAKRCVLTHELLHWKHGDDGCANDRSKQERRCRTQTALLLVNPAELALLERMYEYEWQIADELNVTTQVLEDYRRTITPA
;
A
#
# COMPACT_ATOMS: atom_id res chain seq x y z
N MET A 1 -0.31 -27.15 -10.45
CA MET A 1 -0.36 -26.60 -10.19
C MET A 1 -0.85 -25.97 -9.88
N GLU A 2 -1.28 -25.65 -9.80
CA GLU A 2 -1.68 -25.01 -9.57
C GLU A 2 -1.78 -24.54 -8.74
N ARG A 3 -1.80 -24.65 -8.31
CA ARG A 3 -1.97 -24.09 -7.51
C ARG A 3 -1.61 -23.33 -7.09
N LEU A 4 -1.14 -23.16 -6.99
CA LEU A 4 -0.74 -22.33 -6.55
C LEU A 4 -1.16 -21.28 -6.58
N GLY A 5 -1.26 -21.04 -6.71
CA GLY A 5 -1.44 -19.87 -6.71
C GLY A 5 -2.63 -19.41 -6.61
N ARG A 6 -3.09 -19.79 -6.61
CA ARG A 6 -3.93 -19.42 -6.50
C ARG A 6 -4.54 -18.96 -5.65
N ILE A 7 -4.30 -19.23 -5.17
CA ILE A 7 -4.75 -18.65 -4.16
C ILE A 7 -4.61 -17.33 -4.21
N THR A 8 -4.15 -16.91 -5.14
CA THR A 8 -4.00 -15.63 -5.24
C THR A 8 -5.20 -14.95 -5.09
N THR A 9 -5.23 -14.17 -4.18
CA THR A 9 -6.23 -13.23 -4.01
C THR A 9 -6.19 -12.30 -5.13
N SER A 10 -7.26 -12.17 -5.79
CA SER A 10 -7.42 -11.19 -6.83
C SER A 10 -7.32 -9.80 -6.21
N LEU A 11 -6.42 -8.99 -6.73
CA LEU A 11 -6.27 -7.62 -6.23
C LEU A 11 -7.39 -6.74 -6.77
N PRO A 12 -7.87 -5.77 -5.98
CA PRO A 12 -8.88 -4.84 -6.46
C PRO A 12 -8.35 -4.01 -7.63
N ASP A 13 -9.25 -3.62 -8.51
CA ASP A 13 -8.90 -2.82 -9.65
C ASP A 13 -8.80 -1.36 -9.25
N LEU A 14 -7.58 -0.83 -9.26
CA LEU A 14 -7.30 0.57 -8.96
C LEU A 14 -6.48 1.14 -10.12
N PRO A 15 -6.66 2.42 -10.46
CA PRO A 15 -5.93 3.03 -11.58
C PRO A 15 -4.52 3.44 -11.19
N ILE A 16 -3.87 2.69 -10.34
CA ILE A 16 -2.48 2.94 -9.93
C ILE A 16 -1.68 1.68 -10.10
N ASP A 17 -0.37 1.82 -10.27
CA ASP A 17 0.52 0.68 -10.36
C ASP A 17 1.85 1.01 -9.69
N ARG A 18 2.68 -0.02 -9.55
CA ARG A 18 3.94 0.09 -8.80
C ARG A 18 4.98 0.99 -9.44
N ARG A 19 4.80 1.38 -10.68
CA ARG A 19 5.75 2.26 -11.36
C ARG A 19 5.43 3.74 -11.17
N MET A 20 4.26 4.03 -10.64
CA MET A 20 3.83 5.41 -10.46
C MET A 20 4.50 6.06 -9.25
N THR A 21 4.90 7.32 -9.41
CA THR A 21 5.27 8.15 -8.27
C THR A 21 4.01 8.53 -7.51
N TYR A 22 4.19 9.08 -6.31
CA TYR A 22 3.06 9.59 -5.55
C TYR A 22 2.26 10.62 -6.34
N GLY A 23 2.96 11.54 -7.01
CA GLY A 23 2.28 12.56 -7.84
C GLY A 23 1.48 11.95 -8.98
N ALA A 24 2.03 10.93 -9.64
CA ALA A 24 1.32 10.23 -10.70
C ALA A 24 0.08 9.52 -10.17
N MET A 25 0.19 8.89 -8.99
CA MET A 25 -0.95 8.26 -8.34
C MET A 25 -2.05 9.27 -8.03
N ARG A 26 -1.66 10.45 -7.50
CA ARG A 26 -2.63 11.51 -7.19
C ARG A 26 -3.39 11.94 -8.45
N ARG A 27 -2.69 12.06 -9.57
CA ARG A 27 -3.33 12.43 -10.82
C ARG A 27 -4.25 11.32 -11.35
N ALA A 28 -3.81 10.07 -11.22
CA ALA A 28 -4.56 8.93 -11.74
C ALA A 28 -5.91 8.74 -11.06
N ILE A 29 -6.05 9.17 -9.81
CA ILE A 29 -7.26 8.96 -9.04
C ILE A 29 -8.22 10.16 -9.05
N ILE A 30 -7.90 11.22 -9.78
CA ILE A 30 -8.73 12.44 -9.78
C ILE A 30 -10.20 12.16 -10.12
N GLY A 31 -10.46 11.21 -11.00
CA GLY A 31 -11.83 10.90 -11.40
C GLY A 31 -12.58 9.98 -10.45
N LEU A 32 -11.94 9.48 -9.39
CA LEU A 32 -12.62 8.59 -8.46
C LEU A 32 -13.42 9.39 -7.43
N PRO A 33 -14.52 8.81 -6.92
CA PRO A 33 -15.35 9.51 -5.94
C PRO A 33 -14.76 9.45 -4.54
N VAL A 34 -13.50 9.79 -4.40
CA VAL A 34 -12.80 9.89 -3.12
C VAL A 34 -11.83 11.06 -3.24
N THR A 35 -11.74 11.85 -2.19
CA THR A 35 -10.85 13.01 -2.14
C THR A 35 -9.61 12.66 -1.32
N VAL A 36 -8.45 13.08 -1.79
CA VAL A 36 -7.21 12.91 -1.05
C VAL A 36 -6.71 14.27 -0.62
N SER A 37 -6.44 14.43 0.65
CA SER A 37 -5.96 15.69 1.21
C SER A 37 -4.74 15.46 2.08
N SER A 38 -3.85 16.44 2.12
CA SER A 38 -2.69 16.44 3.00
C SER A 38 -3.07 17.09 4.33
N ALA A 39 -2.58 16.54 5.41
CA ALA A 39 -2.86 17.05 6.74
C ALA A 39 -1.70 16.71 7.67
N ILE A 40 -1.68 17.32 8.85
CA ILE A 40 -0.77 16.92 9.90
C ILE A 40 -1.60 16.03 10.82
N LEU A 41 -1.25 14.75 10.86
CA LEU A 41 -2.01 13.76 11.63
C LEU A 41 -1.37 13.54 13.00
N PRO A 42 -2.12 12.99 13.96
CA PRO A 42 -1.56 12.67 15.27
C PRO A 42 -0.40 11.68 15.16
N ASP A 43 0.46 11.67 16.16
CA ASP A 43 1.62 10.79 16.19
C ASP A 43 1.21 9.33 16.00
N GLY A 44 1.98 8.65 15.18
CA GLY A 44 1.74 7.24 14.88
C GLY A 44 0.73 6.99 13.77
N LEU A 45 0.07 8.03 13.26
CA LEU A 45 -0.90 7.89 12.21
C LEU A 45 -0.36 8.54 10.94
N TRP A 46 -0.10 7.74 9.92
CA TRP A 46 0.47 8.22 8.65
C TRP A 46 -0.62 8.54 7.63
N GLY A 47 -1.73 7.85 7.70
CA GLY A 47 -2.87 8.08 6.83
C GLY A 47 -4.15 7.64 7.49
N CYS A 48 -5.27 8.05 6.90
CA CYS A 48 -6.58 7.73 7.44
C CYS A 48 -7.60 7.80 6.33
N TYR A 49 -8.49 6.82 6.27
CA TYR A 49 -9.63 6.88 5.37
C TYR A 49 -10.88 7.19 6.19
N ASP A 50 -11.52 8.33 5.89
CA ASP A 50 -12.76 8.72 6.52
C ASP A 50 -13.90 8.31 5.60
N ALA A 51 -14.53 7.19 5.92
CA ALA A 51 -15.60 6.63 5.09
C ALA A 51 -16.83 7.53 5.06
N SER A 52 -17.12 8.25 6.14
CA SER A 52 -18.30 9.12 6.21
C SER A 52 -18.24 10.23 5.19
N ASN A 53 -17.06 10.76 4.92
CA ASN A 53 -16.87 11.87 4.01
C ASN A 53 -16.17 11.49 2.71
N SER A 54 -15.82 10.22 2.53
CA SER A 54 -15.07 9.73 1.38
C SER A 54 -13.78 10.53 1.18
N VAL A 55 -13.01 10.69 2.26
CA VAL A 55 -11.77 11.45 2.24
C VAL A 55 -10.62 10.59 2.75
N ILE A 56 -9.52 10.62 2.04
CA ILE A 56 -8.28 10.03 2.48
C ILE A 56 -7.36 11.17 2.94
N LEU A 57 -6.85 11.08 4.16
CA LEU A 57 -5.90 12.04 4.69
C LEU A 57 -4.53 11.39 4.73
N ILE A 58 -3.50 12.11 4.27
CA ILE A 58 -2.13 11.63 4.29
C ILE A 58 -1.27 12.66 5.00
N ASP A 59 -0.45 12.20 5.94
CA ASP A 59 0.40 13.11 6.69
C ASP A 59 1.40 13.77 5.73
N ARG A 60 1.38 15.08 5.67
CA ARG A 60 2.18 15.83 4.71
C ARG A 60 3.68 15.83 5.03
N ARG A 61 4.07 15.37 6.24
CA ARG A 61 5.48 15.34 6.64
C ARG A 61 6.21 14.09 6.15
N LEU A 62 5.48 13.12 5.61
CA LEU A 62 6.08 11.87 5.12
C LEU A 62 6.93 12.11 3.88
N THR A 63 7.88 11.21 3.64
CA THR A 63 8.59 11.18 2.36
C THR A 63 7.64 10.81 1.24
N TYR A 64 8.00 11.09 0.01
CA TYR A 64 7.16 10.70 -1.13
C TYR A 64 7.02 9.19 -1.24
N THR A 65 8.06 8.42 -0.89
CA THR A 65 7.98 6.97 -0.84
C THR A 65 6.90 6.52 0.16
N ALA A 66 6.93 7.07 1.37
CA ALA A 66 5.92 6.72 2.37
C ALA A 66 4.53 7.18 1.93
N LYS A 67 4.42 8.36 1.34
CA LYS A 67 3.13 8.87 0.87
C LYS A 67 2.50 7.95 -0.18
N ARG A 68 3.30 7.42 -1.12
CA ARG A 68 2.74 6.53 -2.13
C ARG A 68 2.28 5.20 -1.53
N CYS A 69 2.99 4.70 -0.55
CA CYS A 69 2.60 3.47 0.15
C CYS A 69 1.32 3.69 0.95
N VAL A 70 1.24 4.80 1.65
CA VAL A 70 0.06 5.14 2.46
C VAL A 70 -1.16 5.38 1.58
N LEU A 71 -0.97 6.10 0.47
CA LEU A 71 -2.09 6.35 -0.46
C LEU A 71 -2.65 5.03 -1.00
N THR A 72 -1.77 4.11 -1.39
CA THR A 72 -2.21 2.80 -1.89
C THR A 72 -3.00 2.06 -0.82
N HIS A 73 -2.51 2.07 0.42
CA HIS A 73 -3.17 1.40 1.54
C HIS A 73 -4.57 1.98 1.79
N GLU A 74 -4.69 3.31 1.83
CA GLU A 74 -5.98 3.95 2.09
C GLU A 74 -6.95 3.81 0.92
N LEU A 75 -6.43 3.81 -0.31
CA LEU A 75 -7.27 3.54 -1.49
C LEU A 75 -7.85 2.13 -1.45
N LEU A 76 -7.10 1.17 -0.92
CA LEU A 76 -7.61 -0.18 -0.76
C LEU A 76 -8.73 -0.24 0.27
N HIS A 77 -8.61 0.49 1.38
CA HIS A 77 -9.71 0.61 2.34
C HIS A 77 -10.95 1.20 1.65
N TRP A 78 -10.77 2.26 0.87
CA TRP A 78 -11.86 2.87 0.14
C TRP A 78 -12.50 1.88 -0.85
N LYS A 79 -11.66 1.18 -1.62
CA LYS A 79 -12.15 0.27 -2.65
C LYS A 79 -12.92 -0.91 -2.05
N HIS A 80 -12.52 -1.38 -0.88
CA HIS A 80 -13.21 -2.46 -0.20
C HIS A 80 -14.47 -2.00 0.53
N GLY A 81 -14.69 -0.71 0.63
CA GLY A 81 -15.82 -0.19 1.38
C GLY A 81 -15.66 -0.34 2.88
N ASP A 82 -14.43 -0.35 3.36
CA ASP A 82 -14.16 -0.45 4.79
C ASP A 82 -14.61 0.82 5.49
N ASP A 83 -15.12 0.70 6.71
CA ASP A 83 -15.37 1.89 7.51
C ASP A 83 -14.32 1.92 8.62
N GLY A 84 -13.87 3.06 8.98
CA GLY A 84 -12.82 3.21 9.97
C GLY A 84 -13.20 2.75 11.36
N CYS A 85 -14.46 2.40 11.56
CA CYS A 85 -14.99 1.98 12.85
C CYS A 85 -15.46 0.54 12.85
N ALA A 86 -15.07 -0.23 11.85
CA ALA A 86 -15.56 -1.60 11.72
C ALA A 86 -15.15 -2.46 12.90
N ASN A 87 -15.99 -3.41 13.24
CA ASN A 87 -15.71 -4.34 14.32
C ASN A 87 -14.50 -5.20 14.03
N ASP A 88 -14.18 -5.44 12.77
CA ASP A 88 -13.07 -6.31 12.40
C ASP A 88 -11.96 -5.49 11.74
N ARG A 89 -11.59 -4.43 12.39
CA ARG A 89 -10.60 -3.51 11.86
C ARG A 89 -9.24 -4.14 11.66
N SER A 90 -8.81 -5.03 12.56
CA SER A 90 -7.49 -5.66 12.42
C SER A 90 -7.44 -6.57 11.20
N LYS A 91 -8.55 -7.22 10.84
CA LYS A 91 -8.62 -8.06 9.65
C LYS A 91 -8.56 -7.20 8.40
N GLN A 92 -9.28 -6.06 8.38
CA GLN A 92 -9.25 -5.12 7.29
C GLN A 92 -7.84 -4.56 7.10
N GLU A 93 -7.17 -4.21 8.19
CA GLU A 93 -5.81 -3.70 8.14
C GLU A 93 -4.84 -4.71 7.56
N ARG A 94 -4.90 -5.95 8.02
CA ARG A 94 -4.03 -7.01 7.49
C ARG A 94 -4.26 -7.23 6.01
N ARG A 95 -5.51 -7.25 5.58
CA ARG A 95 -5.84 -7.42 4.17
C ARG A 95 -5.26 -6.30 3.34
N CYS A 96 -5.45 -5.05 3.77
CA CYS A 96 -4.96 -3.90 3.03
C CYS A 96 -3.44 -3.83 3.02
N ARG A 97 -2.78 -4.21 4.12
CA ARG A 97 -1.31 -4.25 4.16
C ARG A 97 -0.78 -5.31 3.19
N THR A 98 -1.40 -6.48 3.17
CA THR A 98 -1.01 -7.54 2.25
C THR A 98 -1.18 -7.11 0.81
N GLN A 99 -2.33 -6.53 0.48
CA GLN A 99 -2.60 -6.09 -0.89
C GLN A 99 -1.71 -4.93 -1.32
N THR A 100 -1.40 -4.01 -0.42
CA THR A 100 -0.47 -2.92 -0.71
C THR A 100 0.90 -3.48 -1.10
N ALA A 101 1.39 -4.45 -0.33
CA ALA A 101 2.67 -5.09 -0.62
C ALA A 101 2.64 -5.80 -1.98
N LEU A 102 1.58 -6.54 -2.25
CA LEU A 102 1.46 -7.25 -3.52
C LEU A 102 1.35 -6.31 -4.72
N LEU A 103 0.71 -5.15 -4.55
CA LEU A 103 0.59 -4.17 -5.61
C LEU A 103 1.91 -3.46 -5.90
N LEU A 104 2.67 -3.15 -4.86
CA LEU A 104 3.83 -2.27 -5.00
C LEU A 104 5.17 -2.99 -5.18
N VAL A 105 5.29 -4.25 -4.76
CA VAL A 105 6.55 -4.97 -4.87
C VAL A 105 6.53 -5.90 -6.08
N ASN A 106 7.49 -5.70 -6.97
CA ASN A 106 7.67 -6.56 -8.14
C ASN A 106 8.58 -7.72 -7.73
N PRO A 107 8.10 -8.98 -7.79
CA PRO A 107 8.91 -10.12 -7.36
C PRO A 107 10.23 -10.29 -8.13
N ALA A 108 10.21 -10.03 -9.44
CA ALA A 108 11.42 -10.17 -10.26
C ALA A 108 12.44 -9.11 -9.90
N GLU A 109 11.99 -7.89 -9.67
CA GLU A 109 12.88 -6.80 -9.27
C GLU A 109 13.43 -7.06 -7.88
N LEU A 110 12.62 -7.54 -6.97
CA LEU A 110 13.07 -7.89 -5.63
C LEU A 110 14.18 -8.95 -5.68
N ALA A 111 13.99 -10.00 -6.47
CA ALA A 111 14.98 -11.06 -6.61
C ALA A 111 16.31 -10.52 -7.11
N LEU A 112 16.28 -9.58 -8.06
CA LEU A 112 17.48 -8.96 -8.57
C LEU A 112 18.16 -8.11 -7.49
N LEU A 113 17.39 -7.31 -6.77
CA LEU A 113 17.92 -6.42 -5.74
C LEU A 113 18.52 -7.20 -4.57
N GLU A 114 17.97 -8.36 -4.25
CA GLU A 114 18.51 -9.22 -3.20
C GLU A 114 19.91 -9.73 -3.54
N ARG A 115 20.26 -9.76 -4.81
CA ARG A 115 21.60 -10.16 -5.24
C ARG A 115 22.57 -9.00 -5.22
N MET A 116 22.05 -7.75 -5.20
CA MET A 116 22.88 -6.55 -5.29
C MET A 116 23.11 -5.89 -3.95
N TYR A 117 22.17 -6.01 -3.03
CA TYR A 117 22.20 -5.27 -1.77
C TYR A 117 22.10 -6.19 -0.57
N GLU A 118 22.78 -5.81 0.49
CA GLU A 118 22.80 -6.58 1.72
C GLU A 118 21.70 -6.21 2.70
N TYR A 119 21.31 -4.94 2.72
CA TYR A 119 20.39 -4.44 3.75
C TYR A 119 19.00 -4.19 3.23
N GLU A 120 18.00 -4.51 4.05
CA GLU A 120 16.61 -4.32 3.67
C GLU A 120 16.27 -2.88 3.30
N TRP A 121 16.83 -1.91 3.98
CA TRP A 121 16.52 -0.52 3.66
C TRP A 121 17.00 -0.12 2.27
N GLN A 122 18.09 -0.72 1.81
CA GLN A 122 18.59 -0.46 0.46
C GLN A 122 17.64 -1.03 -0.58
N ILE A 123 17.16 -2.24 -0.34
CA ILE A 123 16.22 -2.91 -1.23
C ILE A 123 14.90 -2.14 -1.28
N ALA A 124 14.39 -1.75 -0.12
CA ALA A 124 13.14 -0.98 -0.05
C ALA A 124 13.28 0.35 -0.78
N ASP A 125 14.41 1.02 -0.62
CA ASP A 125 14.66 2.29 -1.28
C ASP A 125 14.63 2.14 -2.80
N GLU A 126 15.27 1.10 -3.34
CA GLU A 126 15.28 0.85 -4.78
C GLU A 126 13.90 0.48 -5.31
N LEU A 127 13.10 -0.21 -4.52
CA LEU A 127 11.73 -0.54 -4.90
C LEU A 127 10.77 0.64 -4.70
N ASN A 128 11.25 1.72 -4.10
CA ASN A 128 10.45 2.90 -3.75
C ASN A 128 9.27 2.52 -2.87
N VAL A 129 9.54 1.68 -1.87
CA VAL A 129 8.56 1.33 -0.84
C VAL A 129 9.19 1.51 0.53
N THR A 130 8.37 1.57 1.56
CA THR A 130 8.87 1.61 2.93
C THR A 130 9.37 0.23 3.33
N THR A 131 10.24 0.18 4.33
CA THR A 131 10.69 -1.11 4.87
C THR A 131 9.51 -1.91 5.42
N GLN A 132 8.48 -1.25 5.91
CA GLN A 132 7.28 -1.92 6.39
C GLN A 132 6.56 -2.66 5.25
N VAL A 133 6.44 -2.04 4.09
CA VAL A 133 5.81 -2.67 2.92
C VAL A 133 6.64 -3.87 2.48
N LEU A 134 7.95 -3.74 2.46
CA LEU A 134 8.81 -4.86 2.09
C LEU A 134 8.67 -6.01 3.08
N GLU A 135 8.59 -5.70 4.37
CA GLU A 135 8.40 -6.70 5.40
C GLU A 135 7.04 -7.38 5.25
N ASP A 136 6.00 -6.62 4.97
CA ASP A 136 4.66 -7.17 4.71
C ASP A 136 4.68 -8.10 3.50
N TYR A 137 5.42 -7.73 2.46
CA TYR A 137 5.55 -8.57 1.27
C TYR A 137 6.20 -9.91 1.63
N ARG A 138 7.28 -9.88 2.41
CA ARG A 138 7.97 -11.10 2.80
C ARG A 138 7.09 -12.02 3.61
N ARG A 139 6.28 -11.46 4.51
CA ARG A 139 5.34 -12.28 5.30
C ARG A 139 4.29 -12.92 4.40
N THR A 140 3.88 -12.22 3.36
CA THR A 140 2.84 -12.70 2.44
C THR A 140 3.32 -13.92 1.66
N ILE A 141 4.59 -13.94 1.24
CA ILE A 141 5.10 -15.01 0.41
C ILE A 141 5.77 -16.12 1.20
N THR A 142 5.97 -15.94 2.49
CA THR A 142 6.63 -16.96 3.31
C THR A 142 5.56 -17.92 3.84
N PRO A 143 5.72 -19.23 3.66
CA PRO A 143 4.75 -20.19 4.20
C PRO A 143 4.67 -20.09 5.72
N ALA A 144 3.47 -20.23 6.24
CA ALA A 144 3.23 -20.13 7.68
C ALA A 144 3.83 -21.31 8.42
#